data_82a6b0637185bd4b63d51fd737af1e56
#
_entry.id   82a6b0637185bd4b63d51fd737af1e56
#
_cell.length_a   1.000
_cell.length_b   1.000
_cell.length_c   1.000
_cell.angle_alpha   90.00
_cell.angle_beta   90.00
_cell.angle_gamma   90.00
#
_symmetry.space_group_name_H-M   'P 1'
#
loop_
_entity.id
_entity.type
_entity.pdbx_description
1 polymer ?
#
loop_
_entity_poly.entity_id
_entity_poly.type
_entity_poly.pdbx_seq_one_letter_code
_entity_poly.pdbx_strand_id
1 'polypeptide(L)'
;MLTVQEKSNSAINVGLNFNSEDIVALLLNATFDNRARYHSKFSVTGRIGKRMYGRVDYAIERNPLRNINLSYMFTYHDLDVYNRGDKIVNTTYRHHFVELGYSDMNWLNFKLKLGARYEYFDYNSFLYTAENQKYQVKPEGFISYFAQAHLETLDRRYFPSKGVSLQADYSIYTDNFVTYKGHTFFSALKLSFLSVLPLTSHLSLLPSIDGRVLIGKDPAYPFLNVVGGDMPERYLPQQLPFAGINRMEIFDNSVAIVRLNLRQRIGQRHYI
;
A
#
# COMPACT_ATOMS: atom_id res chain seq x y z
N MET A 1 24.76 38.66 17.25
CA MET A 1 24.33 37.53 18.06
C MET A 1 23.22 36.84 17.29
N LEU A 2 23.48 35.66 16.72
CA LEU A 2 22.45 34.88 16.01
C LEU A 2 21.74 34.04 17.04
N THR A 3 20.46 34.34 17.27
CA THR A 3 19.58 33.50 18.13
C THR A 3 18.98 32.43 17.25
N VAL A 4 19.44 31.20 17.38
CA VAL A 4 18.83 30.04 16.72
C VAL A 4 17.68 29.54 17.61
N GLN A 5 16.48 29.67 17.11
CA GLN A 5 15.29 29.12 17.77
C GLN A 5 15.05 27.71 17.23
N GLU A 6 15.31 26.70 18.05
CA GLU A 6 14.99 25.31 17.68
C GLU A 6 13.44 25.19 17.58
N LYS A 7 12.98 24.87 16.39
CA LYS A 7 11.57 24.59 16.15
C LYS A 7 11.32 23.12 16.53
N SER A 8 10.44 22.86 17.47
CA SER A 8 9.92 21.53 17.76
C SER A 8 9.25 20.98 16.48
N ASN A 9 9.76 19.87 15.97
CA ASN A 9 9.18 19.18 14.81
C ASN A 9 8.02 18.22 15.20
N SER A 10 7.61 18.24 16.46
CA SER A 10 6.47 17.47 16.92
C SER A 10 5.16 18.15 16.49
N ALA A 11 4.21 17.37 16.01
CA ALA A 11 2.94 17.89 15.49
C ALA A 11 1.79 16.96 15.86
N ILE A 12 0.63 17.60 16.10
CA ILE A 12 -0.65 16.89 16.20
C ILE A 12 -1.51 17.39 15.03
N ASN A 13 -2.01 16.48 14.23
CA ASN A 13 -2.84 16.76 13.08
C ASN A 13 -4.21 16.12 13.27
N VAL A 14 -5.26 16.86 12.96
CA VAL A 14 -6.64 16.39 12.97
C VAL A 14 -7.21 16.63 11.58
N GLY A 15 -7.88 15.63 11.02
CA GLY A 15 -8.53 15.73 9.73
C GLY A 15 -9.91 15.11 9.73
N LEU A 16 -10.79 15.65 8.90
CA LEU A 16 -12.10 15.07 8.61
C LEU A 16 -12.11 14.69 7.13
N ASN A 17 -12.61 13.51 6.86
CA ASN A 17 -12.80 13.00 5.50
C ASN A 17 -14.27 12.68 5.29
N PHE A 18 -14.83 13.19 4.20
CA PHE A 18 -16.20 12.90 3.77
C PHE A 18 -16.15 12.26 2.39
N ASN A 19 -16.73 11.10 2.24
CA ASN A 19 -16.91 10.44 0.96
C ASN A 19 -18.18 9.58 0.96
N SER A 20 -18.62 9.18 -0.24
CA SER A 20 -19.86 8.41 -0.40
C SER A 20 -19.84 7.00 0.21
N GLU A 21 -18.67 6.48 0.56
CA GLU A 21 -18.53 5.11 1.05
C GLU A 21 -18.38 5.03 2.56
N ASP A 22 -17.54 5.92 3.12
CA ASP A 22 -17.28 5.96 4.56
C ASP A 22 -18.20 6.94 5.29
N ILE A 23 -18.95 7.75 4.53
CA ILE A 23 -19.79 8.88 5.00
C ILE A 23 -18.91 9.90 5.69
N VAL A 24 -18.41 9.58 6.88
CA VAL A 24 -17.53 10.44 7.68
C VAL A 24 -16.40 9.61 8.26
N ALA A 25 -15.19 10.15 8.25
CA ALA A 25 -14.06 9.58 9.00
C ALA A 25 -13.26 10.70 9.68
N LEU A 26 -12.92 10.49 10.94
CA LEU A 26 -12.01 11.32 11.71
C LEU A 26 -10.61 10.73 11.63
N LEU A 27 -9.62 11.55 11.26
CA LEU A 27 -8.21 11.19 11.25
C LEU A 27 -7.48 11.96 12.35
N LEU A 28 -6.67 11.24 13.11
CA LEU A 28 -5.83 11.78 14.16
C LEU A 28 -4.39 11.31 13.92
N ASN A 29 -3.44 12.22 13.99
CA ASN A 29 -2.03 11.88 13.93
C ASN A 29 -1.25 12.70 14.95
N ALA A 30 -0.43 12.04 15.73
CA ALA A 30 0.55 12.67 16.61
C ALA A 30 1.95 12.18 16.20
N THR A 31 2.85 13.11 15.94
CA THR A 31 4.22 12.83 15.56
C THR A 31 5.17 13.51 16.53
N PHE A 32 6.09 12.76 17.09
CA PHE A 32 7.15 13.20 17.98
C PHE A 32 8.49 12.98 17.26
N ASP A 33 9.12 14.08 16.85
CA ASP A 33 10.35 14.05 16.13
C ASP A 33 11.51 14.44 17.06
N ASN A 34 12.38 13.47 17.37
CA ASN A 34 13.54 13.64 18.24
C ASN A 34 14.84 13.32 17.48
N ARG A 35 14.87 13.64 16.19
CA ARG A 35 16.02 13.35 15.33
C ARG A 35 17.28 14.10 15.76
N ALA A 36 17.14 15.29 16.30
CA ALA A 36 18.28 16.09 16.76
C ALA A 36 19.07 15.42 17.89
N ARG A 37 18.40 14.74 18.82
CA ARG A 37 19.06 14.13 20.00
C ARG A 37 19.23 12.62 19.88
N TYR A 38 18.20 11.89 19.41
CA TYR A 38 18.17 10.43 19.40
C TYR A 38 18.05 9.82 18.02
N HIS A 39 18.05 10.65 16.97
CA HIS A 39 17.85 10.23 15.58
C HIS A 39 16.59 9.39 15.41
N SER A 40 15.57 9.66 16.22
CA SER A 40 14.34 8.85 16.27
C SER A 40 13.10 9.69 15.97
N LYS A 41 12.11 9.02 15.40
CA LYS A 41 10.78 9.57 15.15
C LYS A 41 9.74 8.56 15.60
N PHE A 42 8.78 9.01 16.39
CA PHE A 42 7.64 8.23 16.84
C PHE A 42 6.35 8.87 16.30
N SER A 43 5.45 8.07 15.77
CA SER A 43 4.19 8.54 15.23
C SER A 43 3.06 7.59 15.59
N VAL A 44 1.93 8.16 15.97
CA VAL A 44 0.67 7.43 16.18
C VAL A 44 -0.37 8.03 15.24
N THR A 45 -1.02 7.17 14.47
CA THR A 45 -2.08 7.56 13.55
C THR A 45 -3.31 6.72 13.82
N GLY A 46 -4.48 7.36 13.87
CA GLY A 46 -5.77 6.69 14.02
C GLY A 46 -6.79 7.21 13.02
N ARG A 47 -7.64 6.33 12.55
CA ARG A 47 -8.81 6.65 11.73
C ARG A 47 -10.02 5.98 12.35
N ILE A 48 -11.05 6.79 12.63
CA ILE A 48 -12.32 6.37 13.19
C ILE A 48 -13.39 6.62 12.12
N GLY A 49 -14.12 5.60 11.75
CA GLY A 49 -15.16 5.61 10.71
C GLY A 49 -15.60 4.19 10.38
N LYS A 50 -16.28 4.00 9.26
CA LYS A 50 -16.73 2.66 8.80
C LYS A 50 -15.55 1.68 8.69
N ARG A 51 -14.41 2.14 8.18
CA ARG A 51 -13.15 1.41 8.18
C ARG A 51 -12.22 2.08 9.19
N MET A 52 -11.90 1.36 10.25
CA MET A 52 -11.06 1.87 11.33
C MET A 52 -9.64 1.34 11.18
N TYR A 53 -8.67 2.17 11.47
CA TYR A 53 -7.31 1.70 11.69
C TYR A 53 -6.60 2.50 12.78
N GLY A 54 -5.67 1.82 13.42
CA GLY A 54 -4.68 2.43 14.31
C GLY A 54 -3.29 1.99 13.89
N ARG A 55 -2.34 2.93 13.82
CA ARG A 55 -0.96 2.66 13.42
C ARG A 55 0.00 3.35 14.37
N VAL A 56 1.03 2.63 14.76
CA VAL A 56 2.15 3.13 15.55
C VAL A 56 3.43 2.87 14.76
N ASP A 57 4.21 3.91 14.54
CA ASP A 57 5.48 3.85 13.83
C ASP A 57 6.61 4.36 14.71
N TYR A 58 7.71 3.63 14.75
CA TYR A 58 8.95 4.06 15.35
C TYR A 58 10.08 3.90 14.35
N ALA A 59 10.79 4.99 14.06
CA ALA A 59 11.89 4.99 13.12
C ALA A 59 13.17 5.53 13.78
N ILE A 60 14.30 4.90 13.51
CA ILE A 60 15.64 5.36 13.85
C ILE A 60 16.35 5.75 12.57
N GLU A 61 16.67 7.03 12.44
CA GLU A 61 17.25 7.63 11.23
C GLU A 61 18.68 8.15 11.56
N ARG A 62 19.65 7.25 11.65
CA ARG A 62 21.05 7.63 11.99
C ARG A 62 21.78 8.36 10.88
N ASN A 63 21.39 8.14 9.63
CA ASN A 63 21.97 8.75 8.45
C ASN A 63 20.83 8.83 7.41
N PRO A 64 20.78 9.82 6.49
CA PRO A 64 19.81 9.83 5.38
C PRO A 64 19.77 8.51 4.59
N LEU A 65 20.84 7.70 4.69
CA LEU A 65 20.98 6.41 3.99
C LEU A 65 20.54 5.20 4.83
N ARG A 66 20.44 5.32 6.17
CA ARG A 66 20.20 4.16 7.05
C ARG A 66 19.02 4.41 7.99
N ASN A 67 17.93 3.71 7.72
CA ASN A 67 16.72 3.79 8.51
C ASN A 67 16.29 2.41 8.97
N ILE A 68 16.02 2.26 10.26
CA ILE A 68 15.33 1.11 10.82
C ILE A 68 13.95 1.60 11.21
N ASN A 69 12.91 0.93 10.77
CA ASN A 69 11.55 1.24 11.16
C ASN A 69 10.83 0.00 11.70
N LEU A 70 10.12 0.22 12.80
CA LEU A 70 9.18 -0.73 13.37
C LEU A 70 7.80 -0.11 13.29
N SER A 71 6.86 -0.83 12.68
CA SER A 71 5.47 -0.39 12.54
C SER A 71 4.54 -1.46 13.05
N TYR A 72 3.53 -1.05 13.79
CA TYR A 72 2.36 -1.88 14.09
C TYR A 72 1.12 -1.20 13.53
N MET A 73 0.26 -1.97 12.88
CA MET A 73 -1.02 -1.49 12.37
C MET A 73 -2.13 -2.48 12.70
N PHE A 74 -3.22 -1.95 13.20
CA PHE A 74 -4.50 -2.64 13.31
C PHE A 74 -5.47 -2.01 12.32
N THR A 75 -6.17 -2.84 11.54
CA THR A 75 -7.20 -2.38 10.61
C THR A 75 -8.45 -3.23 10.76
N TYR A 76 -9.59 -2.58 10.85
CA TYR A 76 -10.90 -3.21 10.68
C TYR A 76 -11.39 -2.94 9.26
N HIS A 77 -11.56 -4.01 8.51
CA HIS A 77 -12.08 -3.96 7.15
C HIS A 77 -13.57 -4.30 7.13
N ASP A 78 -14.34 -3.49 6.43
CA ASP A 78 -15.75 -3.71 6.10
C ASP A 78 -15.87 -3.47 4.59
N LEU A 79 -15.91 -4.55 3.81
CA LEU A 79 -15.75 -4.55 2.38
C LEU A 79 -16.90 -5.27 1.69
N ASP A 80 -17.43 -4.64 0.66
CA ASP A 80 -18.38 -5.24 -0.24
C ASP A 80 -17.65 -5.91 -1.40
N VAL A 81 -17.98 -7.17 -1.66
CA VAL A 81 -17.47 -7.97 -2.78
C VAL A 81 -18.53 -8.02 -3.87
N TYR A 82 -18.09 -7.81 -5.09
CA TYR A 82 -18.95 -7.74 -6.28
C TYR A 82 -18.64 -8.88 -7.25
N ASN A 83 -19.61 -9.21 -8.09
CA ASN A 83 -19.45 -10.08 -9.26
C ASN A 83 -20.35 -9.56 -10.38
N ARG A 84 -19.75 -9.21 -11.52
CA ARG A 84 -20.45 -8.66 -12.71
C ARG A 84 -21.34 -7.47 -12.38
N GLY A 85 -20.88 -6.61 -11.47
CA GLY A 85 -21.61 -5.42 -11.06
C GLY A 85 -22.55 -5.58 -9.87
N ASP A 86 -22.94 -6.80 -9.52
CA ASP A 86 -23.82 -7.08 -8.41
C ASP A 86 -23.07 -7.32 -7.11
N LYS A 87 -23.54 -6.74 -6.01
CA LYS A 87 -22.99 -7.01 -4.68
C LYS A 87 -23.38 -8.41 -4.23
N ILE A 88 -22.37 -9.28 -4.00
CA ILE A 88 -22.59 -10.65 -3.56
C ILE A 88 -22.61 -10.77 -2.05
N VAL A 89 -21.62 -10.18 -1.38
CA VAL A 89 -21.41 -10.33 0.05
C VAL A 89 -20.71 -9.12 0.63
N ASN A 90 -20.96 -8.88 1.91
CA ASN A 90 -20.15 -7.99 2.74
C ASN A 90 -19.22 -8.85 3.59
N THR A 91 -17.94 -8.55 3.56
CA THR A 91 -16.89 -9.24 4.32
C THR A 91 -16.28 -8.31 5.34
N THR A 92 -16.29 -8.75 6.60
CA THR A 92 -15.64 -8.01 7.69
C THR A 92 -14.52 -8.84 8.29
N TYR A 93 -13.36 -8.21 8.53
CA TYR A 93 -12.24 -8.85 9.19
C TYR A 93 -11.34 -7.85 9.89
N ARG A 94 -10.59 -8.35 10.86
CA ARG A 94 -9.54 -7.64 11.57
C ARG A 94 -8.19 -8.06 11.02
N HIS A 95 -7.34 -7.12 10.77
CA HIS A 95 -5.98 -7.34 10.29
C HIS A 95 -4.98 -6.67 11.25
N HIS A 96 -4.11 -7.48 11.82
CA HIS A 96 -2.97 -7.03 12.60
C HIS A 96 -1.72 -7.18 11.77
N PHE A 97 -0.93 -6.14 11.71
CA PHE A 97 0.26 -6.06 10.88
C PHE A 97 1.42 -5.51 11.71
N VAL A 98 2.52 -6.24 11.76
CA VAL A 98 3.78 -5.79 12.35
C VAL A 98 4.85 -5.84 11.28
N GLU A 99 5.60 -4.77 11.10
CA GLU A 99 6.68 -4.70 10.13
C GLU A 99 7.96 -4.18 10.79
N LEU A 100 9.04 -4.92 10.57
CA LEU A 100 10.40 -4.46 10.82
C LEU A 100 11.09 -4.26 9.48
N GLY A 101 11.44 -3.01 9.17
CA GLY A 101 12.08 -2.63 7.93
C GLY A 101 13.47 -2.04 8.15
N TYR A 102 14.37 -2.36 7.24
CA TYR A 102 15.71 -1.79 7.15
C TYR A 102 15.91 -1.20 5.75
N SER A 103 16.37 0.04 5.69
CA SER A 103 16.64 0.76 4.45
C SER A 103 18.06 1.33 4.54
N ASP A 104 18.98 0.85 3.70
CA ASP A 104 20.39 1.27 3.69
C ASP A 104 20.85 1.84 2.34
N MET A 105 20.12 1.58 1.27
CA MET A 105 20.47 2.06 -0.06
C MET A 105 19.52 3.19 -0.50
N ASN A 106 19.88 4.42 -0.24
CA ASN A 106 19.29 5.59 -0.88
C ASN A 106 20.35 6.19 -1.84
N TRP A 107 20.43 5.66 -3.04
CA TRP A 107 21.38 6.13 -4.02
C TRP A 107 20.67 7.02 -5.04
N LEU A 108 20.82 8.35 -4.88
CA LEU A 108 20.16 9.35 -5.72
C LEU A 108 18.63 9.11 -5.82
N ASN A 109 18.22 8.45 -6.89
CA ASN A 109 16.82 8.19 -7.22
C ASN A 109 16.39 6.75 -6.90
N PHE A 110 17.26 5.93 -6.34
CA PHE A 110 17.01 4.53 -6.00
C PHE A 110 16.96 4.33 -4.50
N LYS A 111 15.93 3.59 -4.04
CA LYS A 111 15.76 3.19 -2.64
C LYS A 111 15.53 1.70 -2.57
N LEU A 112 16.23 1.04 -1.66
CA LEU A 112 16.01 -0.37 -1.33
C LEU A 112 15.61 -0.48 0.14
N LYS A 113 14.56 -1.24 0.40
CA LYS A 113 14.11 -1.59 1.75
C LYS A 113 13.96 -3.10 1.85
N LEU A 114 14.54 -3.68 2.89
CA LEU A 114 14.41 -5.10 3.25
C LEU A 114 13.71 -5.21 4.59
N GLY A 115 13.05 -6.32 4.84
CA GLY A 115 12.44 -6.51 6.15
C GLY A 115 11.68 -7.80 6.31
N ALA A 116 11.03 -7.88 7.48
CA ALA A 116 10.13 -8.96 7.83
C ALA A 116 8.80 -8.40 8.32
N ARG A 117 7.73 -9.14 8.10
CA ARG A 117 6.37 -8.80 8.53
C ARG A 117 5.74 -10.00 9.22
N TYR A 118 4.91 -9.69 10.19
CA TYR A 118 3.93 -10.62 10.74
C TYR A 118 2.55 -10.06 10.48
N GLU A 119 1.68 -10.86 9.88
CA GLU A 119 0.30 -10.49 9.55
C GLU A 119 -0.65 -11.53 10.12
N TYR A 120 -1.70 -11.07 10.82
CA TYR A 120 -2.72 -11.94 11.38
C TYR A 120 -4.09 -11.45 10.91
N PHE A 121 -4.84 -12.36 10.32
CA PHE A 121 -6.18 -12.12 9.79
C PHE A 121 -7.22 -12.87 10.61
N ASP A 122 -8.23 -12.16 11.09
CA ASP A 122 -9.35 -12.70 11.85
C ASP A 122 -10.67 -12.32 11.14
N TYR A 123 -11.27 -13.27 10.49
CA TYR A 123 -12.49 -13.10 9.68
C TYR A 123 -13.74 -13.34 10.50
N ASN A 124 -14.67 -12.37 10.48
CA ASN A 124 -15.96 -12.46 11.18
C ASN A 124 -17.08 -13.00 10.30
N SER A 125 -16.86 -13.15 8.99
CA SER A 125 -17.86 -13.56 8.01
C SER A 125 -17.32 -14.56 7.00
N PHE A 126 -18.24 -15.25 6.33
CA PHE A 126 -17.88 -16.15 5.24
C PHE A 126 -17.40 -15.38 4.03
N LEU A 127 -16.41 -15.92 3.33
CA LEU A 127 -15.98 -15.46 2.02
C LEU A 127 -16.64 -16.30 0.94
N TYR A 128 -16.98 -15.65 -0.18
CA TYR A 128 -17.46 -16.36 -1.36
C TYR A 128 -16.31 -16.50 -2.35
N THR A 129 -16.16 -17.70 -2.92
CA THR A 129 -15.26 -17.93 -4.05
C THR A 129 -15.93 -17.56 -5.37
N ALA A 130 -15.16 -17.48 -6.46
CA ALA A 130 -15.68 -17.27 -7.81
C ALA A 130 -16.74 -18.30 -8.24
N GLU A 131 -16.81 -19.46 -7.58
CA GLU A 131 -17.78 -20.52 -7.81
C GLU A 131 -19.04 -20.40 -6.95
N ASN A 132 -19.28 -19.26 -6.28
CA ASN A 132 -20.39 -19.01 -5.36
C ASN A 132 -20.45 -19.97 -4.15
N GLN A 133 -19.32 -20.58 -3.79
CA GLN A 133 -19.23 -21.42 -2.59
C GLN A 133 -18.85 -20.57 -1.38
N LYS A 134 -19.59 -20.75 -0.28
CA LYS A 134 -19.25 -20.17 1.02
C LYS A 134 -17.97 -20.78 1.54
N TYR A 135 -16.93 -19.98 1.72
CA TYR A 135 -15.68 -20.41 2.29
C TYR A 135 -15.52 -19.84 3.71
N GLN A 136 -15.42 -20.70 4.70
CA GLN A 136 -15.14 -20.30 6.07
C GLN A 136 -13.62 -20.14 6.23
N VAL A 137 -13.15 -18.91 6.32
CA VAL A 137 -11.74 -18.63 6.58
C VAL A 137 -11.50 -18.69 8.08
N LYS A 138 -10.56 -19.52 8.50
CA LYS A 138 -10.10 -19.57 9.88
C LYS A 138 -9.13 -18.41 10.13
N PRO A 139 -9.07 -17.89 11.37
CA PRO A 139 -8.00 -16.97 11.74
C PRO A 139 -6.65 -17.58 11.43
N GLU A 140 -5.78 -16.82 10.75
CA GLU A 140 -4.48 -17.33 10.29
C GLU A 140 -3.41 -16.25 10.40
N GLY A 141 -2.21 -16.65 10.82
CA GLY A 141 -1.05 -15.79 10.91
C GLY A 141 0.02 -16.14 9.90
N PHE A 142 0.69 -15.12 9.35
CA PHE A 142 1.73 -15.25 8.33
C PHE A 142 2.97 -14.47 8.74
N ILE A 143 4.12 -15.07 8.47
CA ILE A 143 5.41 -14.39 8.54
C ILE A 143 5.89 -14.20 7.11
N SER A 144 6.26 -12.99 6.76
CA SER A 144 6.80 -12.71 5.44
C SER A 144 8.13 -11.97 5.49
N TYR A 145 8.98 -12.25 4.52
CA TYR A 145 10.21 -11.53 4.25
C TYR A 145 10.03 -10.76 2.96
N PHE A 146 10.45 -9.50 2.94
CA PHE A 146 10.23 -8.67 1.76
C PHE A 146 11.47 -7.88 1.35
N ALA A 147 11.51 -7.58 0.05
CA ALA A 147 12.42 -6.64 -0.57
C ALA A 147 11.62 -5.67 -1.43
N GLN A 148 11.79 -4.37 -1.20
CA GLN A 148 11.13 -3.31 -1.95
C GLN A 148 12.19 -2.43 -2.59
N ALA A 149 12.13 -2.28 -3.91
CA ALA A 149 12.99 -1.40 -4.68
C ALA A 149 12.14 -0.29 -5.32
N HIS A 150 12.58 0.94 -5.19
CA HIS A 150 11.92 2.09 -5.79
C HIS A 150 12.94 2.97 -6.51
N LEU A 151 12.72 3.19 -7.79
CA LEU A 151 13.47 4.11 -8.65
C LEU A 151 12.53 5.23 -9.08
N GLU A 152 12.89 6.48 -8.81
CA GLU A 152 12.08 7.64 -9.19
C GLU A 152 12.95 8.73 -9.80
N THR A 153 12.68 9.06 -11.06
CA THR A 153 13.33 10.14 -11.81
C THR A 153 12.36 11.22 -12.26
N LEU A 154 11.12 11.18 -11.73
CA LEU A 154 10.10 12.17 -12.06
C LEU A 154 10.56 13.57 -11.60
N ASP A 155 10.39 14.56 -12.48
CA ASP A 155 10.81 15.95 -12.24
C ASP A 155 9.96 16.66 -11.17
N ARG A 156 8.74 16.18 -10.91
CA ARG A 156 7.81 16.76 -9.92
C ARG A 156 6.98 15.66 -9.28
N ARG A 157 6.61 15.88 -8.02
CA ARG A 157 5.74 14.98 -7.29
C ARG A 157 4.30 14.97 -7.82
N TYR A 158 3.79 16.15 -8.16
CA TYR A 158 2.45 16.33 -8.71
C TYR A 158 2.55 16.79 -10.16
N PHE A 159 1.80 16.14 -11.04
CA PHE A 159 1.78 16.42 -12.47
C PHE A 159 3.19 16.47 -13.10
N PRO A 160 3.98 15.38 -12.97
CA PRO A 160 5.32 15.34 -13.53
C PRO A 160 5.29 15.57 -15.04
N SER A 161 6.27 16.28 -15.59
CA SER A 161 6.34 16.56 -17.01
C SER A 161 7.26 15.60 -17.78
N LYS A 162 8.16 14.91 -17.06
CA LYS A 162 9.07 13.91 -17.61
C LYS A 162 9.60 12.99 -16.52
N GLY A 163 10.12 11.84 -16.94
CA GLY A 163 10.80 10.90 -16.05
C GLY A 163 10.07 9.58 -15.92
N VAL A 164 10.58 8.74 -15.02
CA VAL A 164 10.12 7.37 -14.80
C VAL A 164 10.00 7.13 -13.29
N SER A 165 8.98 6.37 -12.91
CA SER A 165 8.83 5.75 -11.60
C SER A 165 8.70 4.25 -11.78
N LEU A 166 9.54 3.48 -11.09
CA LEU A 166 9.51 2.02 -11.06
C LEU A 166 9.52 1.56 -9.61
N GLN A 167 8.55 0.78 -9.23
CA GLN A 167 8.48 0.11 -7.94
C GLN A 167 8.41 -1.40 -8.15
N ALA A 168 9.24 -2.14 -7.43
CA ALA A 168 9.23 -3.59 -7.39
C ALA A 168 9.20 -4.06 -5.94
N ASP A 169 8.21 -4.90 -5.61
CA ASP A 169 8.03 -5.48 -4.29
C ASP A 169 8.02 -7.00 -4.42
N TYR A 170 8.94 -7.67 -3.75
CA TYR A 170 8.97 -9.13 -3.65
C TYR A 170 8.79 -9.55 -2.20
N SER A 171 7.87 -10.48 -1.96
CA SER A 171 7.58 -11.00 -0.62
C SER A 171 7.47 -12.51 -0.65
N ILE A 172 8.04 -13.15 0.36
CA ILE A 172 7.97 -14.60 0.62
C ILE A 172 7.10 -14.78 1.85
N TYR A 173 6.10 -15.64 1.80
CA TYR A 173 5.14 -15.89 2.88
C TYR A 173 5.28 -17.29 3.44
N THR A 174 5.30 -17.36 4.77
CA THR A 174 5.42 -18.59 5.55
C THR A 174 4.47 -18.57 6.73
N ASP A 175 4.18 -19.72 7.36
CA ASP A 175 3.42 -19.80 8.61
C ASP A 175 4.33 -20.11 9.83
N ASN A 176 5.55 -20.57 9.58
CA ASN A 176 6.48 -21.04 10.61
C ASN A 176 7.95 -20.61 10.37
N PHE A 177 8.17 -19.44 9.77
CA PHE A 177 9.47 -18.87 9.37
C PHE A 177 10.14 -19.51 8.14
N VAL A 178 9.79 -20.72 7.75
CA VAL A 178 10.49 -21.46 6.67
C VAL A 178 9.54 -22.00 5.61
N THR A 179 8.46 -22.63 6.03
CA THR A 179 7.51 -23.33 5.13
C THR A 179 6.12 -22.68 5.22
N TYR A 180 5.21 -23.12 4.35
CA TYR A 180 3.80 -22.80 4.41
C TYR A 180 2.98 -24.08 4.33
N LYS A 181 2.15 -24.36 5.35
CA LYS A 181 1.32 -25.59 5.48
C LYS A 181 2.11 -26.88 5.24
N GLY A 182 3.34 -26.95 5.72
CA GLY A 182 4.24 -28.09 5.55
C GLY A 182 4.82 -28.26 4.14
N HIS A 183 4.56 -27.31 3.23
CA HIS A 183 5.10 -27.25 1.88
C HIS A 183 6.11 -26.10 1.73
N THR A 184 6.62 -25.92 0.50
CA THR A 184 7.40 -24.72 0.17
C THR A 184 6.55 -23.46 0.36
N PHE A 185 7.19 -22.36 0.74
CA PHE A 185 6.57 -21.04 0.83
C PHE A 185 5.90 -20.65 -0.49
N PHE A 186 4.93 -19.73 -0.43
CA PHE A 186 4.48 -19.01 -1.60
C PHE A 186 5.07 -17.59 -1.60
N SER A 187 5.14 -16.95 -2.76
CA SER A 187 5.70 -15.62 -2.90
C SER A 187 4.82 -14.72 -3.76
N ALA A 188 5.01 -13.43 -3.61
CA ALA A 188 4.35 -12.43 -4.43
C ALA A 188 5.39 -11.48 -5.03
N LEU A 189 5.27 -11.20 -6.32
CA LEU A 189 6.00 -10.15 -7.02
C LEU A 189 5.01 -9.10 -7.51
N LYS A 190 5.16 -7.86 -7.03
CA LYS A 190 4.41 -6.69 -7.51
C LYS A 190 5.36 -5.77 -8.26
N LEU A 191 4.92 -5.32 -9.43
CA LEU A 191 5.63 -4.34 -10.25
C LEU A 191 4.69 -3.20 -10.61
N SER A 192 5.13 -1.96 -10.41
CA SER A 192 4.45 -0.77 -10.85
C SER A 192 5.43 0.10 -11.63
N PHE A 193 5.07 0.42 -12.85
CA PHE A 193 5.87 1.25 -13.77
C PHE A 193 5.03 2.39 -14.30
N LEU A 194 5.56 3.59 -14.25
CA LEU A 194 5.01 4.78 -14.86
C LEU A 194 6.12 5.52 -15.62
N SER A 195 5.87 5.88 -16.86
CA SER A 195 6.72 6.79 -17.61
C SER A 195 5.93 8.03 -18.01
N VAL A 196 6.59 9.18 -18.03
CA VAL A 196 6.01 10.42 -18.52
C VAL A 196 6.86 10.91 -19.68
N LEU A 197 6.27 10.82 -20.88
CA LEU A 197 6.89 11.16 -22.15
C LEU A 197 6.29 12.48 -22.68
N PRO A 198 7.04 13.58 -22.67
CA PRO A 198 6.55 14.82 -23.28
C PRO A 198 6.52 14.66 -24.81
N LEU A 199 5.33 14.74 -25.41
CA LEU A 199 5.16 14.72 -26.86
C LEU A 199 5.29 16.14 -27.44
N THR A 200 4.73 17.12 -26.72
CA THR A 200 4.85 18.54 -27.01
C THR A 200 5.01 19.34 -25.72
N SER A 201 5.14 20.66 -25.80
CA SER A 201 5.16 21.53 -24.61
C SER A 201 3.88 21.46 -23.75
N HIS A 202 2.79 20.97 -24.30
CA HIS A 202 1.47 20.92 -23.65
C HIS A 202 0.86 19.52 -23.57
N LEU A 203 1.41 18.54 -24.28
CA LEU A 203 0.86 17.18 -24.37
C LEU A 203 1.90 16.17 -23.88
N SER A 204 1.51 15.30 -22.97
CA SER A 204 2.34 14.20 -22.46
C SER A 204 1.60 12.87 -22.58
N LEU A 205 2.34 11.82 -22.92
CA LEU A 205 1.90 10.45 -22.90
C LEU A 205 2.38 9.80 -21.60
N LEU A 206 1.47 9.11 -20.92
CA LEU A 206 1.73 8.46 -19.63
C LEU A 206 1.41 6.95 -19.72
N PRO A 207 2.31 6.15 -20.33
CA PRO A 207 2.19 4.70 -20.23
C PRO A 207 2.47 4.24 -18.82
N SER A 208 1.62 3.34 -18.31
CA SER A 208 1.84 2.69 -17.02
C SER A 208 1.47 1.22 -17.07
N ILE A 209 2.17 0.43 -16.25
CA ILE A 209 1.94 -1.00 -16.07
C ILE A 209 1.92 -1.26 -14.57
N ASP A 210 0.86 -1.88 -14.10
CA ASP A 210 0.75 -2.39 -12.76
C ASP A 210 0.48 -3.89 -12.82
N GLY A 211 1.27 -4.68 -12.14
CA GLY A 211 1.10 -6.12 -12.12
C GLY A 211 1.47 -6.73 -10.78
N ARG A 212 0.82 -7.83 -10.44
CA ARG A 212 1.18 -8.65 -9.30
C ARG A 212 0.90 -10.12 -9.59
N VAL A 213 1.89 -10.97 -9.29
CA VAL A 213 1.79 -12.41 -9.47
C VAL A 213 2.09 -13.11 -8.15
N LEU A 214 1.28 -14.11 -7.82
CA LEU A 214 1.53 -15.06 -6.75
C LEU A 214 2.19 -16.30 -7.34
N ILE A 215 3.26 -16.73 -6.73
CA ILE A 215 4.07 -17.87 -7.18
C ILE A 215 4.12 -18.87 -6.03
N GLY A 216 3.76 -20.12 -6.31
CA GLY A 216 3.74 -21.19 -5.32
C GLY A 216 2.43 -21.95 -5.35
N LYS A 217 2.34 -22.98 -4.49
CA LYS A 217 1.17 -23.85 -4.40
C LYS A 217 0.19 -23.29 -3.36
N ASP A 218 -1.09 -23.21 -3.75
CA ASP A 218 -2.22 -22.83 -2.87
C ASP A 218 -1.98 -21.56 -2.04
N PRO A 219 -1.73 -20.38 -2.68
CA PRO A 219 -1.52 -19.16 -1.94
C PRO A 219 -2.75 -18.84 -1.09
N ALA A 220 -2.52 -18.29 0.12
CA ALA A 220 -3.57 -18.00 1.06
C ALA A 220 -4.52 -16.92 0.53
N TYR A 221 -5.81 -17.11 0.76
CA TYR A 221 -6.87 -16.20 0.31
C TYR A 221 -6.63 -14.71 0.60
N PRO A 222 -6.15 -14.31 1.79
CA PRO A 222 -5.89 -12.89 2.08
C PRO A 222 -4.91 -12.21 1.14
N PHE A 223 -4.08 -12.97 0.44
CA PHE A 223 -3.06 -12.45 -0.46
C PHE A 223 -3.42 -12.49 -1.95
N LEU A 224 -4.59 -13.03 -2.31
CA LEU A 224 -5.06 -13.01 -3.69
C LEU A 224 -5.09 -11.58 -4.23
N ASN A 225 -4.74 -11.43 -5.50
CA ASN A 225 -4.87 -10.15 -6.16
C ASN A 225 -6.34 -9.78 -6.29
N VAL A 226 -6.63 -8.51 -6.05
CA VAL A 226 -7.98 -7.96 -6.14
C VAL A 226 -7.97 -6.84 -7.16
N VAL A 227 -8.84 -6.93 -8.17
CA VAL A 227 -8.97 -5.91 -9.20
C VAL A 227 -10.30 -5.20 -9.08
N GLY A 228 -10.27 -3.89 -9.28
CA GLY A 228 -11.44 -3.03 -9.32
C GLY A 228 -11.32 -1.79 -8.45
N GLY A 229 -12.26 -0.87 -8.68
CA GLY A 229 -12.26 0.43 -8.02
C GLY A 229 -11.34 1.44 -8.69
N ASP A 230 -11.35 2.65 -8.18
CA ASP A 230 -10.75 3.84 -8.80
C ASP A 230 -9.35 4.19 -8.28
N MET A 231 -9.02 3.77 -7.06
CA MET A 231 -7.76 4.16 -6.40
C MET A 231 -6.96 2.94 -5.92
N PRO A 232 -5.63 2.96 -6.10
CA PRO A 232 -4.77 1.88 -5.62
C PRO A 232 -4.78 1.82 -4.09
N GLU A 233 -4.72 0.59 -3.56
CA GLU A 233 -4.56 0.30 -2.12
C GLU A 233 -5.60 0.97 -1.20
N ARG A 234 -6.71 1.46 -1.79
CA ARG A 234 -7.75 2.15 -1.02
C ARG A 234 -8.51 1.21 -0.10
N TYR A 235 -8.74 -0.01 -0.56
CA TYR A 235 -9.51 -1.01 0.17
C TYR A 235 -8.63 -2.08 0.78
N LEU A 236 -7.70 -2.61 0.00
CA LEU A 236 -6.74 -3.64 0.38
C LEU A 236 -5.35 -3.31 -0.19
N PRO A 237 -4.26 -3.70 0.51
CA PRO A 237 -2.89 -3.45 0.02
C PRO A 237 -2.58 -4.09 -1.34
N GLN A 238 -3.22 -5.23 -1.64
CA GLN A 238 -3.04 -5.96 -2.90
C GLN A 238 -4.01 -5.54 -4.02
N GLN A 239 -4.84 -4.52 -3.78
CA GLN A 239 -5.79 -4.03 -4.78
C GLN A 239 -5.07 -3.35 -5.95
N LEU A 240 -5.45 -3.73 -7.16
CA LEU A 240 -5.06 -3.09 -8.41
C LEU A 240 -6.28 -2.34 -8.97
N PRO A 241 -6.23 -1.01 -9.08
CA PRO A 241 -7.37 -0.23 -9.53
C PRO A 241 -7.62 -0.45 -11.01
N PHE A 242 -8.89 -0.58 -11.39
CA PHE A 242 -9.33 -0.63 -12.77
C PHE A 242 -10.65 0.14 -12.91
N ALA A 243 -10.62 1.25 -13.63
CA ALA A 243 -11.79 2.08 -13.85
C ALA A 243 -12.83 1.32 -14.70
N GLY A 244 -14.09 1.39 -14.29
CA GLY A 244 -15.21 0.75 -15.01
C GLY A 244 -15.69 -0.57 -14.41
N ILE A 245 -15.00 -1.13 -13.44
CA ILE A 245 -15.49 -2.27 -12.65
C ILE A 245 -15.54 -1.90 -11.17
N ASN A 246 -16.43 -2.55 -10.45
CA ASN A 246 -16.59 -2.30 -9.02
C ASN A 246 -15.36 -2.75 -8.24
N ARG A 247 -15.22 -2.24 -7.05
CA ARG A 247 -14.17 -2.67 -6.13
C ARG A 247 -14.35 -4.16 -5.77
N MET A 248 -13.22 -4.86 -5.63
CA MET A 248 -13.21 -6.28 -5.24
C MET A 248 -14.10 -7.16 -6.14
N GLU A 249 -13.97 -6.99 -7.45
CA GLU A 249 -14.80 -7.74 -8.40
C GLU A 249 -14.06 -8.95 -8.98
N ILE A 250 -12.74 -8.85 -9.19
CA ILE A 250 -11.93 -9.93 -9.74
C ILE A 250 -10.88 -10.33 -8.71
N PHE A 251 -10.79 -11.65 -8.48
CA PHE A 251 -9.78 -12.27 -7.62
C PHE A 251 -8.97 -13.27 -8.44
N ASP A 252 -7.65 -13.13 -8.46
CA ASP A 252 -6.78 -14.03 -9.22
C ASP A 252 -5.36 -14.10 -8.60
N ASN A 253 -4.63 -15.14 -8.95
CA ASN A 253 -3.22 -15.30 -8.59
C ASN A 253 -2.29 -14.42 -9.44
N SER A 254 -2.72 -14.01 -10.63
CA SER A 254 -1.91 -13.21 -11.55
C SER A 254 -2.74 -12.12 -12.20
N VAL A 255 -2.31 -10.89 -12.07
CA VAL A 255 -2.97 -9.73 -12.67
C VAL A 255 -1.93 -8.80 -13.27
N ALA A 256 -2.22 -8.31 -14.47
CA ALA A 256 -1.47 -7.23 -15.10
C ALA A 256 -2.44 -6.22 -15.72
N ILE A 257 -2.22 -4.95 -15.46
CA ILE A 257 -3.02 -3.84 -15.97
C ILE A 257 -2.09 -2.89 -16.71
N VAL A 258 -2.39 -2.65 -17.98
CA VAL A 258 -1.68 -1.68 -18.82
C VAL A 258 -2.60 -0.48 -19.05
N ARG A 259 -2.06 0.71 -18.84
CA ARG A 259 -2.79 1.96 -19.10
C ARG A 259 -1.97 2.85 -20.01
N LEU A 260 -2.67 3.55 -20.89
CA LEU A 260 -2.10 4.54 -21.77
C LEU A 260 -2.92 5.82 -21.63
N ASN A 261 -2.40 6.76 -20.85
CA ASN A 261 -3.07 8.03 -20.61
C ASN A 261 -2.43 9.15 -21.41
N LEU A 262 -3.25 10.03 -21.95
CA LEU A 262 -2.83 11.30 -22.54
C LEU A 262 -3.19 12.40 -21.54
N ARG A 263 -2.24 13.30 -21.31
CA ARG A 263 -2.46 14.45 -20.43
C ARG A 263 -2.13 15.72 -21.17
N GLN A 264 -3.12 16.59 -21.28
CA GLN A 264 -2.96 17.92 -21.89
C GLN A 264 -2.88 19.00 -20.80
N ARG A 265 -1.88 19.86 -20.91
CA ARG A 265 -1.75 21.05 -20.08
C ARG A 265 -2.49 22.21 -20.74
N ILE A 266 -3.44 22.80 -20.02
CA ILE A 266 -4.20 23.98 -20.44
C ILE A 266 -3.72 25.15 -19.59
N GLY A 267 -3.09 26.16 -20.26
CA GLY A 267 -2.48 27.26 -19.53
C GLY A 267 -1.32 26.85 -18.64
N GLN A 268 -1.17 27.50 -17.48
CA GLN A 268 -0.01 27.28 -16.60
C GLN A 268 -0.21 26.17 -15.54
N ARG A 269 -1.45 25.90 -15.10
CA ARG A 269 -1.75 25.07 -13.93
C ARG A 269 -2.90 24.07 -14.11
N HIS A 270 -3.54 24.02 -15.25
CA HIS A 270 -4.66 23.12 -15.50
C HIS A 270 -4.23 21.94 -16.36
N TYR A 271 -4.73 20.76 -16.04
CA TYR A 271 -4.45 19.52 -16.76
C TYR A 271 -5.76 18.75 -16.98
N ILE A 272 -5.88 18.15 -18.13
CA ILE A 272 -6.96 17.23 -18.53
C ILE A 272 -6.32 15.94 -19.01
#